data_6c3dca937170e123f135888d06abfada
#
_entry.id   6c3dca937170e123f135888d06abfada
#
_cell.length_a   1.000
_cell.length_b   1.000
_cell.length_c   1.000
_cell.angle_alpha   90.00
_cell.angle_beta   90.00
_cell.angle_gamma   90.00
#
_symmetry.space_group_name_H-M   'P 1'
#
loop_
_entity.id
_entity.type
_entity.pdbx_description
1 polymer ?
#
loop_
_entity_poly.entity_id
_entity_poly.type
_entity_poly.pdbx_seq_one_letter_code
_entity_poly.pdbx_strand_id
1 'polypeptide(L)' 'MVRKKTLSPSGAKDEEGNYHNVHLNLHEDELAVAGMQIGDEVFVRVRDGKIIIQKADEDELDHEF' A
#
# COMPACT_ATOMS: atom_id res chain seq x y z
N MET A 1 5.46 12.29 -8.67
CA MET A 1 4.14 12.73 -8.17
C MET A 1 4.09 12.58 -6.66
N VAL A 2 3.60 13.58 -5.98
CA VAL A 2 3.41 13.52 -4.53
C VAL A 2 1.98 13.96 -4.23
N ARG A 3 1.27 13.14 -3.46
CA ARG A 3 -0.08 13.46 -3.02
C ARG A 3 -0.21 13.21 -1.53
N LYS A 4 -0.87 14.12 -0.85
CA LYS A 4 -1.15 13.98 0.57
C LYS A 4 -2.51 13.30 0.74
N LYS A 5 -2.52 12.20 1.46
CA LYS A 5 -3.73 11.42 1.69
C LYS A 5 -3.88 11.09 3.17
N THR A 6 -5.08 10.77 3.56
CA THR A 6 -5.38 10.39 4.95
C THR A 6 -5.70 8.91 5.00
N LEU A 7 -5.12 8.23 5.98
CA LEU A 7 -5.47 6.84 6.26
C LEU A 7 -6.86 6.79 6.88
N SER A 8 -7.72 5.95 6.33
CA SER A 8 -9.10 5.83 6.78
C SER A 8 -9.34 4.46 7.40
N PRO A 9 -10.18 4.39 8.45
CA PRO A 9 -10.50 3.10 9.04
C PRO A 9 -11.26 2.22 8.06
N SER A 10 -11.02 0.92 8.14
CA SER A 10 -11.63 -0.08 7.26
C SER A 10 -12.14 -1.23 8.10
N GLY A 11 -13.30 -1.76 7.72
CA GLY A 11 -13.92 -2.87 8.42
C GLY A 11 -14.69 -2.44 9.66
N ALA A 12 -14.98 -3.40 10.52
CA ALA A 12 -15.76 -3.17 11.74
C ALA A 12 -14.84 -2.86 12.92
N LYS A 13 -15.37 -2.12 13.86
CA LYS A 13 -14.69 -1.88 15.14
C LYS A 13 -14.67 -3.16 15.97
N ASP A 14 -13.64 -3.31 16.79
CA ASP A 14 -13.59 -4.38 17.77
C ASP A 14 -14.46 -4.05 19.00
N GLU A 15 -14.43 -4.91 20.02
CA GLU A 15 -15.23 -4.73 21.23
C GLU A 15 -14.83 -3.48 22.01
N GLU A 16 -13.60 -3.03 21.86
CA GLU A 16 -13.10 -1.83 22.54
C GLU A 16 -13.36 -0.55 21.74
N GLY A 17 -13.94 -0.68 20.56
CA GLY A 17 -14.21 0.45 19.69
C GLY A 17 -13.05 0.88 18.81
N ASN A 18 -12.05 0.03 18.64
CA ASN A 18 -10.88 0.29 17.82
C ASN A 18 -10.96 -0.41 16.49
N TYR A 19 -10.40 0.23 15.46
CA TYR A 19 -10.22 -0.39 14.16
C TYR A 19 -8.83 -1.04 14.08
N HIS A 20 -8.76 -2.21 13.46
CA HIS A 20 -7.49 -2.91 13.26
C HIS A 20 -6.99 -2.80 11.83
N ASN A 21 -7.84 -2.35 10.92
CA ASN A 21 -7.49 -2.18 9.52
C ASN A 21 -7.69 -0.75 9.08
N VAL A 22 -6.85 -0.34 8.17
CA VAL A 22 -6.96 0.97 7.53
C VAL A 22 -6.88 0.78 6.03
N HIS A 23 -7.40 1.74 5.26
CA HIS A 23 -7.22 1.75 3.83
C HIS A 23 -6.68 3.09 3.36
N LEU A 24 -6.00 3.03 2.24
CA LEU A 24 -5.49 4.18 1.52
C LEU A 24 -5.98 4.07 0.09
N ASN A 25 -6.68 5.08 -0.37
CA ASN A 25 -7.25 5.05 -1.71
C ASN A 25 -6.20 5.45 -2.74
N LEU A 26 -5.85 4.53 -3.62
CA LEU A 26 -4.94 4.79 -4.73
C LEU A 26 -5.76 4.88 -6.02
N HIS A 27 -5.65 5.99 -6.71
CA HIS A 27 -6.34 6.21 -7.96
C HIS A 27 -5.58 5.58 -9.12
N GLU A 28 -6.30 5.21 -10.19
CA GLU A 28 -5.65 4.55 -11.32
C GLU A 28 -4.58 5.38 -12.02
N ASP A 29 -4.69 6.71 -11.99
CA ASP A 29 -3.65 7.56 -12.56
C ASP A 29 -2.34 7.46 -11.77
N GLU A 30 -2.45 7.27 -10.45
CA GLU A 30 -1.29 7.05 -9.61
C GLU A 30 -0.63 5.71 -9.91
N LEU A 31 -1.44 4.69 -10.15
CA LEU A 31 -0.93 3.37 -10.53
C LEU A 31 -0.24 3.43 -11.89
N ALA A 32 -0.82 4.16 -12.83
CA ALA A 32 -0.24 4.30 -14.17
C ALA A 32 1.13 4.96 -14.12
N VAL A 33 1.29 6.01 -13.31
CA VAL A 33 2.58 6.68 -13.14
C VAL A 33 3.61 5.72 -12.54
N ALA A 34 3.17 4.86 -11.63
CA ALA A 34 4.05 3.88 -10.99
C ALA A 34 4.30 2.63 -11.86
N GLY A 35 3.64 2.53 -13.00
CA GLY A 35 3.76 1.35 -13.86
C GLY A 35 3.03 0.13 -13.34
N MET A 36 1.97 0.35 -12.56
CA MET A 36 1.18 -0.72 -11.95
C MET A 36 -0.23 -0.75 -12.51
N GLN A 37 -0.89 -1.90 -12.37
CA GLN A 37 -2.28 -2.09 -12.80
C GLN A 37 -3.05 -2.83 -11.72
N ILE A 38 -4.37 -2.69 -11.78
CA ILE A 38 -5.27 -3.47 -10.92
C ILE A 38 -5.00 -4.96 -11.13
N GLY A 39 -4.83 -5.68 -10.04
CA GLY A 39 -4.52 -7.10 -10.07
C GLY A 39 -3.05 -7.43 -9.94
N ASP A 40 -2.17 -6.43 -10.06
CA ASP A 40 -0.74 -6.66 -9.85
C ASP A 40 -0.46 -7.00 -8.39
N GLU A 41 0.47 -7.91 -8.19
CA GLU A 41 0.99 -8.19 -6.86
C GLU A 41 2.06 -7.16 -6.53
N VAL A 42 2.14 -6.80 -5.26
CA VAL A 42 3.10 -5.81 -4.79
C VAL A 42 3.79 -6.31 -3.53
N PHE A 43 5.00 -5.84 -3.30
CA PHE A 43 5.68 -5.98 -2.02
C PHE A 43 5.40 -4.75 -1.19
N VAL A 44 5.08 -4.96 0.07
CA VAL A 44 4.88 -3.88 1.03
C VAL A 44 6.01 -3.94 2.05
N ARG A 45 6.82 -2.92 2.06
CA ARG A 45 7.94 -2.83 2.99
C ARG A 45 7.59 -1.81 4.07
N VAL A 46 7.69 -2.23 5.31
CA VAL A 46 7.33 -1.38 6.45
C VAL A 46 8.57 -1.01 7.23
N ARG A 47 8.77 0.28 7.45
CA ARG A 47 9.85 0.83 8.25
C ARG A 47 9.29 1.90 9.15
N ASP A 48 10.06 2.31 10.14
CA ASP A 48 9.62 3.37 11.04
C ASP A 48 9.32 4.66 10.26
N GLY A 49 8.06 5.10 10.35
CA GLY A 49 7.59 6.31 9.68
C GLY A 49 7.44 6.20 8.17
N LYS A 50 7.52 4.97 7.61
CA LYS A 50 7.54 4.82 6.16
C LYS A 50 6.99 3.48 5.72
N ILE A 51 6.17 3.51 4.68
CA ILE A 51 5.70 2.30 4.00
C ILE A 51 6.02 2.46 2.52
N ILE A 52 6.68 1.46 1.95
CA ILE A 52 7.04 1.45 0.54
C ILE A 52 6.29 0.32 -0.15
N ILE A 53 5.61 0.64 -1.23
CA ILE A 53 4.90 -0.34 -2.06
C ILE A 53 5.61 -0.40 -3.40
N GLN A 54 6.06 -1.59 -3.78
CA GLN A 54 6.77 -1.82 -5.04
C GLN A 54 6.09 -2.93 -5.81
N LYS A 55 6.08 -2.81 -7.13
CA LYS A 55 5.56 -3.88 -7.98
C LYS A 55 6.38 -5.16 -7.74
N ALA A 56 5.69 -6.27 -7.53
CA ALA A 56 6.34 -7.56 -7.35
C ALA A 56 6.84 -8.05 -8.70
N ASP A 57 8.16 -8.26 -8.78
CA ASP A 57 8.84 -8.78 -9.95
C ASP A 57 9.68 -9.95 -9.49
N GLU A 58 9.65 -11.05 -10.22
CA GLU A 58 10.40 -12.25 -9.85
C GLU A 58 11.90 -11.97 -9.74
N ASP A 59 12.43 -11.10 -10.58
CA ASP A 59 13.83 -10.72 -10.53
C ASP A 59 14.19 -9.98 -9.24
N GLU A 60 13.22 -9.27 -8.68
CA GLU A 60 13.43 -8.53 -7.43
C GLU A 60 13.38 -9.41 -6.19
N LEU A 61 12.79 -10.60 -6.30
CA LEU A 61 12.76 -11.55 -5.20
C LEU A 61 14.16 -12.05 -4.84
N ASP A 62 15.08 -12.03 -5.77
CA ASP A 62 16.45 -12.46 -5.57
C ASP A 62 17.34 -11.40 -4.94
N HIS A 63 16.83 -10.20 -4.77
CA HIS A 63 17.56 -9.07 -4.19
C HIS A 63 17.13 -8.82 -2.76
N GLU A 64 18.07 -8.42 -1.94
CA GLU A 64 17.78 -8.01 -0.59
C GLU A 64 17.09 -6.63 -0.60
N PHE A 65 16.10 -6.53 0.24
CA PHE A 65 15.40 -5.27 0.45
C PHE A 65 16.02 -4.48 1.59
#